data_6d673425c700b92ccd9bc3f75e6cf58f
#
_entry.id   6d673425c700b92ccd9bc3f75e6cf58f
#
_cell.length_a   1.000
_cell.length_b   1.000
_cell.length_c   1.000
_cell.angle_alpha   90.00
_cell.angle_beta   90.00
_cell.angle_gamma   90.00
#
_symmetry.space_group_name_H-M   'P 1'
#
loop_
_entity.id
_entity.type
_entity.pdbx_description
1 polymer ?
#
loop_
_entity_poly.entity_id
_entity_poly.type
_entity_poly.pdbx_seq_one_letter_code
_entity_poly.pdbx_strand_id
1 'polypeptide(L)'
;EKRFPNSKLAPQIKLNLAYAYKKYFMDEEALAMLNKFIRSYPNHPTMDYAYYLKGVVMFKDRGLWDKITMQDISDRDVNQLEKSFQALKELTLVFPKSEYYDDAITRMSYLMNKIAERELHVARYYMKRKAYVASLNRAKYVLENYRQSIHQEEALVISISAYDHLEI
;
A
#
# COMPACT_ATOMS: atom_id res chain seq x y z
N GLU A 1 -3.76 31.27 2.33
CA GLU A 1 -4.99 30.55 2.74
C GLU A 1 -5.73 31.27 3.87
N LYS A 2 -5.03 31.70 4.93
CA LYS A 2 -5.67 32.43 6.06
C LYS A 2 -6.34 33.76 5.66
N ARG A 3 -5.84 34.44 4.61
CA ARG A 3 -6.43 35.70 4.11
C ARG A 3 -7.64 35.55 3.20
N PHE A 4 -7.74 34.42 2.46
CA PHE A 4 -8.80 34.19 1.45
C PHE A 4 -9.27 32.73 1.47
N PRO A 5 -9.97 32.29 2.51
CA PRO A 5 -10.36 30.89 2.68
C PRO A 5 -11.33 30.39 1.59
N ASN A 6 -12.10 31.28 0.97
CA ASN A 6 -13.10 30.96 -0.06
C ASN A 6 -12.60 31.23 -1.49
N SER A 7 -11.29 31.39 -1.68
CA SER A 7 -10.73 31.58 -3.03
C SER A 7 -10.95 30.33 -3.90
N LYS A 8 -11.34 30.54 -5.17
CA LYS A 8 -11.40 29.45 -6.17
C LYS A 8 -10.07 28.72 -6.37
N LEU A 9 -8.97 29.36 -5.99
CA LEU A 9 -7.62 28.77 -6.04
C LEU A 9 -7.25 27.96 -4.81
N ALA A 10 -8.03 28.02 -3.73
CA ALA A 10 -7.71 27.33 -2.48
C ALA A 10 -7.54 25.79 -2.63
N PRO A 11 -8.37 25.08 -3.42
CA PRO A 11 -8.16 23.65 -3.68
C PRO A 11 -6.83 23.37 -4.37
N GLN A 12 -6.53 24.10 -5.45
CA GLN A 12 -5.29 23.93 -6.21
C GLN A 12 -4.03 24.20 -5.37
N ILE A 13 -4.08 25.25 -4.54
CA ILE A 13 -2.98 25.58 -3.62
C ILE A 13 -2.72 24.42 -2.64
N LYS A 14 -3.78 23.77 -2.11
CA LYS A 14 -3.64 22.63 -1.20
C LYS A 14 -2.99 21.43 -1.88
N LEU A 15 -3.38 21.11 -3.11
CA LEU A 15 -2.77 20.02 -3.88
C LEU A 15 -1.31 20.30 -4.22
N ASN A 16 -1.02 21.53 -4.67
CA ASN A 16 0.36 21.94 -4.97
C ASN A 16 1.24 21.90 -3.72
N LEU A 17 0.69 22.29 -2.56
CA LEU A 17 1.40 22.23 -1.30
C LEU A 17 1.64 20.78 -0.85
N ALA A 18 0.66 19.90 -1.00
CA ALA A 18 0.83 18.47 -0.73
C ALA A 18 1.92 17.85 -1.62
N TYR A 19 1.92 18.19 -2.91
CA TYR A 19 2.97 17.76 -3.83
C TYR A 19 4.36 18.31 -3.44
N ALA A 20 4.45 19.58 -3.04
CA ALA A 20 5.69 20.18 -2.56
C ALA A 20 6.20 19.45 -1.30
N TYR A 21 5.35 19.20 -0.32
CA TYR A 21 5.70 18.43 0.88
C TYR A 21 6.25 17.04 0.50
N LYS A 22 5.60 16.33 -0.40
CA LYS A 22 6.10 15.03 -0.91
C LYS A 22 7.49 15.16 -1.53
N LYS A 23 7.73 16.22 -2.32
CA LYS A 23 9.05 16.45 -2.95
C LYS A 23 10.17 16.72 -1.93
N TYR A 24 9.83 17.28 -0.79
CA TYR A 24 10.76 17.53 0.32
C TYR A 24 10.77 16.42 1.38
N PHE A 25 10.19 15.23 1.07
CA PHE A 25 10.13 14.07 1.97
C PHE A 25 9.37 14.34 3.29
N MET A 26 8.48 15.32 3.29
CA MET A 26 7.58 15.66 4.40
C MET A 26 6.26 14.90 4.22
N ASP A 27 6.31 13.57 4.35
CA ASP A 27 5.20 12.68 3.99
C ASP A 27 3.98 12.88 4.90
N GLU A 28 4.19 13.14 6.20
CA GLU A 28 3.09 13.34 7.16
C GLU A 28 2.31 14.62 6.85
N GLU A 29 3.01 15.71 6.53
CA GLU A 29 2.40 16.98 6.13
C GLU A 29 1.67 16.85 4.79
N ALA A 30 2.26 16.13 3.84
CA ALA A 30 1.63 15.84 2.56
C ALA A 30 0.31 15.08 2.76
N LEU A 31 0.31 14.01 3.58
CA LEU A 31 -0.88 13.22 3.89
C LEU A 31 -1.94 14.03 4.64
N ALA A 32 -1.55 14.85 5.62
CA ALA A 32 -2.46 15.73 6.34
C ALA A 32 -3.16 16.71 5.37
N MET A 33 -2.41 17.26 4.42
CA MET A 33 -2.93 18.20 3.43
C MET A 33 -3.87 17.51 2.42
N LEU A 34 -3.52 16.29 1.95
CA LEU A 34 -4.36 15.49 1.05
C LEU A 34 -5.66 15.05 1.73
N ASN A 35 -5.60 14.57 2.96
CA ASN A 35 -6.79 14.20 3.72
C ASN A 35 -7.70 15.40 3.97
N LYS A 36 -7.14 16.58 4.22
CA LYS A 36 -7.90 17.83 4.34
C LYS A 36 -8.54 18.23 3.01
N PHE A 37 -7.82 18.09 1.89
CA PHE A 37 -8.35 18.35 0.55
C PHE A 37 -9.53 17.44 0.23
N ILE A 38 -9.38 16.13 0.37
CA ILE A 38 -10.40 15.13 0.07
C ILE A 38 -11.69 15.40 0.86
N ARG A 39 -11.55 15.74 2.16
CA ARG A 39 -12.71 16.07 3.01
C ARG A 39 -13.37 17.40 2.66
N SER A 40 -12.58 18.41 2.27
CA SER A 40 -13.10 19.76 2.04
C SER A 40 -13.70 19.94 0.64
N TYR A 41 -13.29 19.13 -0.33
CA TYR A 41 -13.65 19.31 -1.74
C TYR A 41 -14.04 18.00 -2.43
N PRO A 42 -15.02 17.23 -1.91
CA PRO A 42 -15.31 15.87 -2.38
C PRO A 42 -15.68 15.77 -3.87
N ASN A 43 -16.20 16.84 -4.46
CA ASN A 43 -16.61 16.87 -5.86
C ASN A 43 -15.61 17.66 -6.75
N HIS A 44 -14.37 17.85 -6.31
CA HIS A 44 -13.39 18.59 -7.11
C HIS A 44 -12.93 17.79 -8.33
N PRO A 45 -12.77 18.39 -9.51
CA PRO A 45 -12.35 17.69 -10.73
C PRO A 45 -11.04 16.91 -10.63
N THR A 46 -10.10 17.35 -9.79
CA THR A 46 -8.80 16.69 -9.56
C THR A 46 -8.79 15.78 -8.33
N MET A 47 -9.94 15.23 -7.95
CA MET A 47 -10.04 14.33 -6.81
C MET A 47 -9.24 13.04 -7.04
N ASP A 48 -9.25 12.53 -8.27
CA ASP A 48 -8.46 11.38 -8.69
C ASP A 48 -6.96 11.59 -8.45
N TYR A 49 -6.44 12.77 -8.81
CA TYR A 49 -5.04 13.13 -8.50
C TYR A 49 -4.76 13.15 -6.99
N ALA A 50 -5.71 13.62 -6.18
CA ALA A 50 -5.52 13.64 -4.72
C ALA A 50 -5.42 12.21 -4.14
N TYR A 51 -6.25 11.27 -4.60
CA TYR A 51 -6.16 9.86 -4.22
C TYR A 51 -4.88 9.22 -4.72
N TYR A 52 -4.51 9.48 -5.98
CA TYR A 52 -3.25 9.00 -6.54
C TYR A 52 -2.04 9.48 -5.73
N LEU A 53 -1.95 10.79 -5.49
CA LEU A 53 -0.84 11.38 -4.74
C LEU A 53 -0.79 10.84 -3.30
N LYS A 54 -1.94 10.59 -2.65
CA LYS A 54 -2.01 9.94 -1.34
C LYS A 54 -1.38 8.55 -1.37
N GLY A 55 -1.71 7.73 -2.36
CA GLY A 55 -1.10 6.41 -2.55
C GLY A 55 0.41 6.51 -2.78
N VAL A 56 0.85 7.43 -3.64
CA VAL A 56 2.27 7.65 -3.97
C VAL A 56 3.08 8.18 -2.77
N VAL A 57 2.50 9.02 -1.92
CA VAL A 57 3.17 9.49 -0.69
C VAL A 57 3.39 8.35 0.29
N MET A 58 2.43 7.43 0.40
CA MET A 58 2.55 6.23 1.25
C MET A 58 3.46 5.17 0.63
N PHE A 59 3.67 5.22 -0.69
CA PHE A 59 4.52 4.31 -1.44
C PHE A 59 5.99 4.66 -1.22
N LYS A 60 6.60 4.05 -0.21
CA LYS A 60 8.04 4.17 0.04
C LYS A 60 8.77 3.07 -0.73
N ASP A 61 9.10 3.34 -1.98
CA ASP A 61 10.03 2.49 -2.73
C ASP A 61 11.48 2.84 -2.33
N ARG A 62 12.00 2.11 -1.37
CA ARG A 62 13.42 2.13 -1.01
C ARG A 62 14.27 1.22 -1.91
N GLY A 63 13.71 0.71 -2.98
CA GLY A 63 14.12 -0.34 -3.91
C GLY A 63 15.60 -0.63 -4.14
N LEU A 64 16.49 0.34 -4.07
CA LEU A 64 17.93 0.13 -4.18
C LEU A 64 18.62 -0.04 -2.81
N TRP A 65 18.17 0.66 -1.79
CA TRP A 65 18.75 0.62 -0.45
C TRP A 65 18.35 -0.65 0.31
N ASP A 66 17.13 -1.15 0.15
CA ASP A 66 16.66 -2.41 0.76
C ASP A 66 17.41 -3.63 0.24
N LYS A 67 17.86 -3.60 -1.04
CA LYS A 67 18.71 -4.65 -1.62
C LYS A 67 20.14 -4.65 -1.04
N ILE A 68 20.65 -3.50 -0.61
CA ILE A 68 22.02 -3.36 -0.09
C ILE A 68 22.08 -3.71 1.40
N THR A 69 21.03 -3.40 2.16
CA THR A 69 21.05 -3.54 3.62
C THR A 69 20.55 -4.87 4.14
N MET A 70 19.92 -5.74 3.30
CA MET A 70 19.25 -6.97 3.73
C MET A 70 18.38 -6.80 4.99
N GLN A 71 17.91 -5.58 5.25
CA GLN A 71 17.08 -5.31 6.42
C GLN A 71 15.70 -5.92 6.20
N ASP A 72 15.30 -6.77 7.13
CA ASP A 72 13.93 -7.26 7.22
C ASP A 72 12.97 -6.07 7.25
N ILE A 73 11.98 -6.12 6.37
CA ILE A 73 10.89 -5.14 6.36
C ILE A 73 10.20 -5.23 7.72
N SER A 74 10.23 -4.14 8.47
CA SER A 74 9.59 -4.09 9.80
C SER A 74 8.06 -4.15 9.69
N ASP A 75 7.37 -4.55 10.74
CA ASP A 75 5.89 -4.55 10.77
C ASP A 75 5.29 -3.15 10.50
N ARG A 76 6.03 -2.10 10.86
CA ARG A 76 5.65 -0.71 10.57
C ARG A 76 5.67 -0.42 9.06
N ASP A 77 6.64 -0.98 8.35
CA ASP A 77 6.76 -0.80 6.90
C ASP A 77 5.65 -1.57 6.16
N VAL A 78 5.28 -2.77 6.61
CA VAL A 78 4.14 -3.53 6.05
C VAL A 78 2.84 -2.74 6.16
N ASN A 79 2.55 -2.18 7.31
CA ASN A 79 1.34 -1.34 7.50
C ASN A 79 1.31 -0.13 6.54
N GLN A 80 2.47 0.45 6.22
CA GLN A 80 2.55 1.52 5.22
C GLN A 80 2.30 1.01 3.80
N LEU A 81 2.85 -0.17 3.43
CA LEU A 81 2.60 -0.78 2.13
C LEU A 81 1.09 -1.08 1.95
N GLU A 82 0.44 -1.64 2.97
CA GLU A 82 -1.00 -1.90 2.95
C GLU A 82 -1.82 -0.61 2.80
N LYS A 83 -1.49 0.45 3.53
CA LYS A 83 -2.16 1.75 3.40
C LYS A 83 -1.98 2.35 2.01
N SER A 84 -0.78 2.23 1.42
CA SER A 84 -0.53 2.66 0.04
C SER A 84 -1.39 1.86 -0.94
N PHE A 85 -1.40 0.53 -0.80
CA PHE A 85 -2.23 -0.36 -1.62
C PHE A 85 -3.71 0.01 -1.54
N GLN A 86 -4.24 0.25 -0.33
CA GLN A 86 -5.64 0.63 -0.15
C GLN A 86 -5.96 1.99 -0.77
N ALA A 87 -5.07 2.98 -0.64
CA ALA A 87 -5.29 4.30 -1.24
C ALA A 87 -5.30 4.24 -2.78
N LEU A 88 -4.43 3.44 -3.39
CA LEU A 88 -4.42 3.22 -4.85
C LEU A 88 -5.63 2.40 -5.30
N LYS A 89 -6.06 1.42 -4.51
CA LYS A 89 -7.28 0.64 -4.76
C LYS A 89 -8.53 1.54 -4.74
N GLU A 90 -8.63 2.45 -3.78
CA GLU A 90 -9.72 3.44 -3.76
C GLU A 90 -9.74 4.28 -5.04
N LEU A 91 -8.59 4.75 -5.52
CA LEU A 91 -8.49 5.44 -6.80
C LEU A 91 -9.08 4.62 -7.94
N THR A 92 -8.64 3.37 -8.10
CA THR A 92 -9.07 2.53 -9.24
C THR A 92 -10.55 2.18 -9.20
N LEU A 93 -11.14 2.08 -8.00
CA LEU A 93 -12.58 1.81 -7.83
C LEU A 93 -13.45 3.05 -8.08
N VAL A 94 -13.02 4.21 -7.57
CA VAL A 94 -13.81 5.45 -7.64
C VAL A 94 -13.62 6.18 -8.98
N PHE A 95 -12.41 6.10 -9.54
CA PHE A 95 -12.02 6.81 -10.76
C PHE A 95 -11.44 5.88 -11.84
N PRO A 96 -12.22 4.92 -12.37
CA PRO A 96 -11.71 3.92 -13.33
C PRO A 96 -11.27 4.51 -14.69
N LYS A 97 -11.60 5.78 -14.96
CA LYS A 97 -11.20 6.50 -16.18
C LYS A 97 -10.11 7.55 -15.92
N SER A 98 -9.53 7.57 -14.73
CA SER A 98 -8.44 8.51 -14.40
C SER A 98 -7.19 8.22 -15.24
N GLU A 99 -6.46 9.27 -15.60
CA GLU A 99 -5.15 9.15 -16.26
C GLU A 99 -4.10 8.43 -15.38
N TYR A 100 -4.35 8.36 -14.06
CA TYR A 100 -3.47 7.69 -13.09
C TYR A 100 -3.81 6.20 -12.90
N TYR A 101 -4.84 5.67 -13.57
CA TYR A 101 -5.34 4.32 -13.35
C TYR A 101 -4.27 3.25 -13.61
N ASP A 102 -3.62 3.29 -14.78
CA ASP A 102 -2.66 2.26 -15.19
C ASP A 102 -1.40 2.26 -14.31
N ASP A 103 -0.91 3.44 -13.93
CA ASP A 103 0.22 3.55 -12.99
C ASP A 103 -0.19 3.06 -11.58
N ALA A 104 -1.41 3.35 -11.15
CA ALA A 104 -1.92 2.85 -9.88
C ALA A 104 -2.00 1.32 -9.85
N ILE A 105 -2.49 0.68 -10.91
CA ILE A 105 -2.52 -0.80 -11.05
C ILE A 105 -1.10 -1.39 -11.01
N THR A 106 -0.15 -0.77 -11.70
CA THR A 106 1.24 -1.22 -11.71
C THR A 106 1.85 -1.16 -10.30
N ARG A 107 1.63 -0.08 -9.57
CA ARG A 107 2.09 0.07 -8.18
C ARG A 107 1.38 -0.90 -7.23
N MET A 108 0.08 -1.09 -7.39
CA MET A 108 -0.68 -2.06 -6.60
C MET A 108 -0.16 -3.48 -6.78
N SER A 109 0.17 -3.88 -8.01
CA SER A 109 0.77 -5.19 -8.30
C SER A 109 2.11 -5.37 -7.59
N TYR A 110 2.97 -4.35 -7.63
CA TYR A 110 4.24 -4.35 -6.90
C TYR A 110 4.03 -4.48 -5.38
N LEU A 111 3.16 -3.63 -4.80
CA LEU A 111 2.86 -3.64 -3.36
C LEU A 111 2.30 -5.00 -2.91
N MET A 112 1.35 -5.53 -3.68
CA MET A 112 0.75 -6.84 -3.42
C MET A 112 1.81 -7.94 -3.32
N ASN A 113 2.75 -7.99 -4.28
CA ASN A 113 3.82 -8.98 -4.28
C ASN A 113 4.76 -8.78 -3.08
N LYS A 114 5.08 -7.54 -2.72
CA LYS A 114 5.93 -7.24 -1.55
C LYS A 114 5.28 -7.65 -0.23
N ILE A 115 3.99 -7.38 -0.06
CA ILE A 115 3.26 -7.79 1.14
C ILE A 115 3.16 -9.31 1.21
N ALA A 116 2.82 -9.98 0.09
CA ALA A 116 2.76 -11.44 0.03
C ALA A 116 4.12 -12.09 0.36
N GLU A 117 5.22 -11.59 -0.23
CA GLU A 117 6.60 -12.05 0.05
C GLU A 117 6.91 -11.97 1.56
N ARG A 118 6.56 -10.85 2.20
CA ARG A 118 6.77 -10.66 3.65
C ARG A 118 5.95 -11.63 4.49
N GLU A 119 4.66 -11.80 4.18
CA GLU A 119 3.80 -12.74 4.90
C GLU A 119 4.32 -14.18 4.80
N LEU A 120 4.78 -14.59 3.61
CA LEU A 120 5.36 -15.93 3.43
C LEU A 120 6.72 -16.10 4.11
N HIS A 121 7.52 -15.03 4.21
CA HIS A 121 8.73 -15.05 5.02
C HIS A 121 8.40 -15.40 6.49
N VAL A 122 7.39 -14.76 7.06
CA VAL A 122 6.92 -15.04 8.41
C VAL A 122 6.31 -16.45 8.52
N ALA A 123 5.56 -16.90 7.49
CA ALA A 123 5.01 -18.24 7.44
C ALA A 123 6.14 -19.32 7.49
N ARG A 124 7.19 -19.15 6.69
CA ARG A 124 8.37 -20.05 6.69
C ARG A 124 9.07 -20.05 8.06
N TYR A 125 9.17 -18.91 8.72
CA TYR A 125 9.75 -18.83 10.07
C TYR A 125 8.94 -19.65 11.07
N TYR A 126 7.60 -19.54 11.06
CA TYR A 126 6.73 -20.32 11.91
C TYR A 126 6.77 -21.83 11.59
N MET A 127 6.83 -22.18 10.30
CA MET A 127 7.00 -23.58 9.86
C MET A 127 8.25 -24.21 10.44
N LYS A 128 9.40 -23.55 10.37
CA LYS A 128 10.68 -24.01 10.96
C LYS A 128 10.60 -24.20 12.48
N ARG A 129 9.74 -23.42 13.14
CA ARG A 129 9.51 -23.53 14.59
C ARG A 129 8.40 -24.50 14.98
N LYS A 130 7.85 -25.25 14.01
CA LYS A 130 6.75 -26.20 14.20
C LYS A 130 5.45 -25.51 14.71
N ALA A 131 5.32 -24.19 14.56
CA ALA A 131 4.13 -23.42 14.86
C ALA A 131 3.17 -23.44 13.65
N TYR A 132 2.68 -24.63 13.30
CA TYR A 132 1.96 -24.89 12.05
C TYR A 132 0.69 -24.04 11.87
N VAL A 133 -0.09 -23.85 12.94
CA VAL A 133 -1.29 -23.00 12.91
C VAL A 133 -0.94 -21.56 12.56
N ALA A 134 0.14 -21.01 13.15
CA ALA A 134 0.57 -19.65 12.85
C ALA A 134 1.08 -19.52 11.42
N SER A 135 1.83 -20.52 10.92
CA SER A 135 2.29 -20.60 9.54
C SER A 135 1.11 -20.64 8.56
N LEU A 136 0.15 -21.52 8.81
CA LEU A 136 -1.08 -21.66 8.01
C LEU A 136 -1.86 -20.35 7.91
N ASN A 137 -2.04 -19.64 9.03
CA ASN A 137 -2.78 -18.39 9.04
C ASN A 137 -2.12 -17.33 8.17
N ARG A 138 -0.78 -17.25 8.15
CA ARG A 138 -0.04 -16.32 7.30
C ARG A 138 -0.16 -16.69 5.82
N ALA A 139 -0.02 -17.97 5.48
CA ALA A 139 -0.18 -18.44 4.11
C ALA A 139 -1.61 -18.23 3.60
N LYS A 140 -2.63 -18.56 4.40
CA LYS A 140 -4.04 -18.28 4.08
C LYS A 140 -4.32 -16.80 3.85
N TYR A 141 -3.74 -15.93 4.66
CA TYR A 141 -3.89 -14.48 4.47
C TYR A 141 -3.46 -14.04 3.07
N VAL A 142 -2.35 -14.59 2.54
CA VAL A 142 -1.89 -14.34 1.17
C VAL A 142 -2.89 -14.88 0.14
N LEU A 143 -3.35 -16.12 0.30
CA LEU A 143 -4.30 -16.76 -0.62
C LEU A 143 -5.62 -16.02 -0.74
N GLU A 144 -6.10 -15.46 0.36
CA GLU A 144 -7.40 -14.79 0.43
C GLU A 144 -7.34 -13.34 -0.04
N ASN A 145 -6.29 -12.59 0.35
CA ASN A 145 -6.24 -11.14 0.15
C ASN A 145 -5.42 -10.72 -1.07
N TYR A 146 -4.48 -11.55 -1.56
CA TYR A 146 -3.54 -11.21 -2.62
C TYR A 146 -3.55 -12.22 -3.77
N ARG A 147 -4.73 -12.57 -4.26
CA ARG A 147 -4.98 -13.64 -5.26
C ARG A 147 -4.22 -13.50 -6.57
N GLN A 148 -3.81 -12.29 -6.95
CA GLN A 148 -3.03 -12.03 -8.17
C GLN A 148 -1.53 -11.94 -7.92
N SER A 149 -1.08 -12.25 -6.70
CA SER A 149 0.35 -12.28 -6.39
C SER A 149 1.04 -13.46 -7.07
N ILE A 150 2.29 -13.24 -7.49
CA ILE A 150 3.18 -14.31 -7.99
C ILE A 150 3.52 -15.36 -6.91
N HIS A 151 3.23 -15.08 -5.66
CA HIS A 151 3.52 -15.93 -4.49
C HIS A 151 2.37 -16.89 -4.12
N GLN A 152 1.33 -17.02 -4.96
CA GLN A 152 0.19 -17.90 -4.67
C GLN A 152 0.57 -19.36 -4.54
N GLU A 153 1.43 -19.86 -5.41
CA GLU A 153 1.89 -21.26 -5.40
C GLU A 153 2.63 -21.57 -4.09
N GLU A 154 3.54 -20.71 -3.68
CA GLU A 154 4.27 -20.86 -2.42
C GLU A 154 3.34 -20.85 -1.21
N ALA A 155 2.36 -19.92 -1.18
CA ALA A 155 1.36 -19.84 -0.12
C ALA A 155 0.54 -21.14 -0.02
N LEU A 156 0.18 -21.73 -1.17
CA LEU A 156 -0.54 -22.99 -1.22
C LEU A 156 0.32 -24.15 -0.69
N VAL A 157 1.58 -24.26 -1.12
CA VAL A 157 2.51 -25.29 -0.65
C VAL A 157 2.71 -25.23 0.87
N ILE A 158 2.90 -24.02 1.42
CA ILE A 158 3.03 -23.84 2.88
C ILE A 158 1.73 -24.24 3.59
N SER A 159 0.56 -23.91 3.04
CA SER A 159 -0.72 -24.26 3.63
C SER A 159 -0.93 -25.78 3.67
N ILE A 160 -0.65 -26.48 2.56
CA ILE A 160 -0.74 -27.94 2.47
C ILE A 160 0.20 -28.60 3.47
N SER A 161 1.46 -28.16 3.51
CA SER A 161 2.43 -28.69 4.46
C SER A 161 2.04 -28.46 5.92
N ALA A 162 1.44 -27.32 6.23
CA ALA A 162 0.93 -27.03 7.58
C ALA A 162 -0.24 -27.93 7.95
N TYR A 163 -1.18 -28.18 7.03
CA TYR A 163 -2.30 -29.11 7.25
C TYR A 163 -1.82 -30.56 7.46
N ASP A 164 -0.87 -31.02 6.66
CA ASP A 164 -0.28 -32.36 6.80
C ASP A 164 0.31 -32.57 8.20
N HIS A 165 1.06 -31.58 8.73
CA HIS A 165 1.63 -31.65 10.06
C HIS A 165 0.60 -31.50 11.20
N LEU A 166 -0.58 -30.96 10.91
CA LEU A 166 -1.69 -30.83 11.88
C LEU A 166 -2.63 -32.02 11.84
N GLU A 167 -2.43 -32.98 10.89
CA GLU A 167 -3.28 -34.14 10.66
C GLU A 167 -4.75 -33.77 10.38
N ILE A 168 -4.99 -32.66 9.61
CA ILE A 168 -6.33 -32.14 9.27
C ILE A 168 -6.51 -32.12 7.75
#